data_69f11be07a79fabc57f4f01e6d5596de
#
_entry.id   69f11be07a79fabc57f4f01e6d5596de
#
_cell.length_a   1.000
_cell.length_b   1.000
_cell.length_c   1.000
_cell.angle_alpha   90.00
_cell.angle_beta   90.00
_cell.angle_gamma   90.00
#
_symmetry.space_group_name_H-M   'P 1'
#
loop_
_entity.id
_entity.type
_entity.pdbx_description
1 polymer ?
#
loop_
_entity_poly.entity_id
_entity_poly.type
_entity_poly.pdbx_seq_one_letter_code
_entity_poly.pdbx_strand_id
1 'polypeptide(L)'
;IVDNNGLQIDGAVDQVCSPYPIDEKFKAFNFHVINVDAHDFDALRAAFKEARETKGMPTAIIAHSIKGKGVSFMEGQAGWHGKAPNDEEYAIAMADLEKISEELKKEEA
;
A
#
# COMPACT_ATOMS: atom_id res chain seq x y z
N ILE A 1 -4.53 -6.20 -8.61
CA ILE A 1 -3.70 -5.31 -7.75
C ILE A 1 -3.28 -6.11 -6.53
N VAL A 2 -2.00 -6.09 -6.20
CA VAL A 2 -1.43 -6.70 -5.00
C VAL A 2 -1.03 -5.60 -4.04
N ASP A 3 -1.67 -5.53 -2.87
CA ASP A 3 -1.22 -4.70 -1.76
C ASP A 3 -0.01 -5.38 -1.09
N ASN A 4 1.18 -4.95 -1.48
CA ASN A 4 2.44 -5.49 -0.98
C ASN A 4 2.98 -4.64 0.17
N ASN A 5 2.38 -4.75 1.32
CA ASN A 5 2.74 -4.03 2.53
C ASN A 5 3.80 -4.73 3.41
N GLY A 6 4.32 -5.89 2.96
CA GLY A 6 5.34 -6.65 3.66
C GLY A 6 4.89 -7.38 4.92
N LEU A 7 3.59 -7.30 5.25
CA LEU A 7 3.01 -7.90 6.45
C LEU A 7 1.89 -8.88 6.13
N GLN A 8 1.67 -9.80 7.04
CA GLN A 8 0.47 -10.62 7.13
C GLN A 8 0.06 -10.72 8.61
N ILE A 9 -1.04 -11.38 8.92
CA ILE A 9 -1.65 -11.41 10.26
C ILE A 9 -0.63 -11.67 11.38
N ASP A 10 0.30 -12.62 11.17
CA ASP A 10 1.21 -13.11 12.20
C ASP A 10 2.59 -12.39 12.21
N GLY A 11 2.86 -11.48 11.28
CA GLY A 11 4.11 -10.73 11.24
C GLY A 11 4.62 -10.37 9.86
N ALA A 12 5.94 -10.26 9.69
CA ALA A 12 6.56 -10.00 8.41
C ALA A 12 6.31 -11.16 7.44
N VAL A 13 5.87 -10.84 6.23
CA VAL A 13 5.44 -11.85 5.26
C VAL A 13 6.55 -12.80 4.84
N ASP A 14 7.79 -12.35 4.80
CA ASP A 14 8.98 -13.14 4.46
C ASP A 14 9.36 -14.16 5.55
N GLN A 15 9.01 -13.87 6.81
CA GLN A 15 9.29 -14.75 7.95
C GLN A 15 8.19 -15.79 8.18
N VAL A 16 6.94 -15.44 7.83
CA VAL A 16 5.80 -16.35 8.05
C VAL A 16 5.60 -17.27 6.85
N CYS A 17 5.39 -16.71 5.67
CA CYS A 17 5.26 -17.45 4.42
C CYS A 17 5.58 -16.54 3.25
N SER A 18 6.84 -16.52 2.79
CA SER A 18 7.28 -15.60 1.77
C SER A 18 6.61 -15.82 0.41
N PRO A 19 5.87 -14.84 -0.15
CA PRO A 19 5.37 -14.90 -1.51
C PRO A 19 6.41 -14.44 -2.54
N TYR A 20 7.55 -13.92 -2.10
CA TYR A 20 8.55 -13.29 -2.97
C TYR A 20 9.29 -14.29 -3.88
N PRO A 21 9.77 -13.85 -5.05
CA PRO A 21 9.48 -12.58 -5.68
C PRO A 21 8.10 -12.58 -6.34
N ILE A 22 7.21 -11.64 -5.95
CA ILE A 22 5.82 -11.61 -6.43
C ILE A 22 5.77 -11.21 -7.91
N ASP A 23 6.50 -10.17 -8.29
CA ASP A 23 6.55 -9.63 -9.64
C ASP A 23 7.06 -10.67 -10.66
N GLU A 24 8.11 -11.41 -10.35
CA GLU A 24 8.63 -12.45 -11.23
C GLU A 24 7.65 -13.62 -11.41
N LYS A 25 6.89 -13.96 -10.36
CA LYS A 25 5.86 -14.98 -10.45
C LYS A 25 4.73 -14.57 -11.40
N PHE A 26 4.24 -13.32 -11.31
CA PHE A 26 3.26 -12.82 -12.26
C PHE A 26 3.79 -12.75 -13.70
N LYS A 27 5.05 -12.33 -13.89
CA LYS A 27 5.71 -12.37 -15.21
C LYS A 27 5.77 -13.79 -15.78
N ALA A 28 6.10 -14.78 -14.95
CA ALA A 28 6.13 -16.20 -15.37
C ALA A 28 4.75 -16.71 -15.82
N PHE A 29 3.66 -16.13 -15.32
CA PHE A 29 2.29 -16.39 -15.78
C PHE A 29 1.83 -15.50 -16.95
N ASN A 30 2.75 -14.80 -17.62
CA ASN A 30 2.51 -13.92 -18.75
C ASN A 30 1.63 -12.70 -18.41
N PHE A 31 1.72 -12.16 -17.20
CA PHE A 31 1.16 -10.86 -16.86
C PHE A 31 2.13 -9.74 -17.25
N HIS A 32 1.58 -8.62 -17.73
CA HIS A 32 2.29 -7.36 -17.68
C HIS A 32 2.39 -6.90 -16.23
N VAL A 33 3.58 -6.61 -15.73
CA VAL A 33 3.80 -6.30 -14.30
C VAL A 33 4.26 -4.87 -14.13
N ILE A 34 3.56 -4.14 -13.27
CA ILE A 34 3.88 -2.76 -12.89
C ILE A 34 4.16 -2.74 -11.39
N ASN A 35 5.36 -2.30 -11.00
CA ASN A 35 5.67 -1.99 -9.60
C ASN A 35 5.42 -0.51 -9.34
N VAL A 36 4.71 -0.15 -8.25
CA VAL A 36 4.32 1.22 -7.97
C VAL A 36 4.35 1.50 -6.46
N ASP A 37 4.72 2.72 -6.07
CA ASP A 37 4.47 3.23 -4.72
C ASP A 37 2.96 3.45 -4.54
N ALA A 38 2.36 2.74 -3.58
CA ALA A 38 0.93 2.83 -3.30
C ALA A 38 0.52 4.15 -2.63
N HIS A 39 1.45 4.97 -2.20
CA HIS A 39 1.20 6.27 -1.57
C HIS A 39 1.48 7.46 -2.48
N ASP A 40 1.94 7.21 -3.72
CA ASP A 40 2.09 8.21 -4.78
C ASP A 40 0.89 8.14 -5.74
N PHE A 41 -0.01 9.14 -5.66
CA PHE A 41 -1.22 9.18 -6.47
C PHE A 41 -0.94 9.37 -7.96
N ASP A 42 0.13 10.08 -8.34
CA ASP A 42 0.47 10.27 -9.74
C ASP A 42 1.07 8.99 -10.34
N ALA A 43 1.91 8.29 -9.57
CA ALA A 43 2.41 6.97 -9.95
C ALA A 43 1.26 5.95 -10.08
N LEU A 44 0.28 5.95 -9.17
CA LEU A 44 -0.92 5.11 -9.27
C LEU A 44 -1.75 5.42 -10.51
N ARG A 45 -2.00 6.71 -10.82
CA ARG A 45 -2.71 7.12 -12.05
C ARG A 45 -1.99 6.65 -13.30
N ALA A 46 -0.66 6.80 -13.33
CA ALA A 46 0.16 6.32 -14.44
C ALA A 46 0.06 4.78 -14.60
N ALA A 47 0.18 4.03 -13.49
CA ALA A 47 0.03 2.58 -13.50
C ALA A 47 -1.34 2.12 -14.00
N PHE A 48 -2.43 2.76 -13.58
CA PHE A 48 -3.77 2.45 -14.07
C PHE A 48 -3.96 2.80 -15.55
N LYS A 49 -3.34 3.88 -16.03
CA LYS A 49 -3.35 4.22 -17.45
C LYS A 49 -2.61 3.16 -18.25
N GLU A 50 -1.40 2.80 -17.86
CA GLU A 50 -0.59 1.77 -18.51
C GLU A 50 -1.32 0.42 -18.54
N ALA A 51 -1.94 0.03 -17.42
CA ALA A 51 -2.74 -1.21 -17.36
C ALA A 51 -3.91 -1.21 -18.36
N ARG A 52 -4.60 -0.08 -18.54
CA ARG A 52 -5.68 0.04 -19.53
C ARG A 52 -5.21 0.02 -20.97
N GLU A 53 -4.02 0.53 -21.24
CA GLU A 53 -3.39 0.58 -22.56
C GLU A 53 -2.77 -0.78 -22.95
N THR A 54 -2.38 -1.59 -21.99
CA THR A 54 -1.84 -2.93 -22.21
C THR A 54 -2.94 -3.88 -22.72
N LYS A 55 -2.73 -4.47 -23.90
CA LYS A 55 -3.69 -5.38 -24.54
C LYS A 55 -3.08 -6.75 -24.77
N GLY A 56 -3.93 -7.78 -24.86
CA GLY A 56 -3.52 -9.14 -25.17
C GLY A 56 -2.96 -9.93 -23.98
N MET A 57 -2.80 -9.31 -22.81
CA MET A 57 -2.39 -9.97 -21.57
C MET A 57 -2.99 -9.25 -20.37
N PRO A 58 -3.16 -9.93 -19.23
CA PRO A 58 -3.58 -9.28 -17.99
C PRO A 58 -2.44 -8.47 -17.39
N THR A 59 -2.78 -7.45 -16.58
CA THR A 59 -1.81 -6.64 -15.84
C THR A 59 -1.90 -6.93 -14.35
N ALA A 60 -0.73 -7.10 -13.71
CA ALA A 60 -0.57 -7.15 -12.26
C ALA A 60 0.12 -5.87 -11.79
N ILE A 61 -0.54 -5.10 -10.95
CA ILE A 61 0.04 -3.93 -10.29
C ILE A 61 0.48 -4.35 -8.89
N ILE A 62 1.79 -4.35 -8.64
CA ILE A 62 2.37 -4.62 -7.33
C ILE A 62 2.51 -3.28 -6.61
N ALA A 63 1.57 -2.98 -5.75
CA ALA A 63 1.49 -1.72 -5.02
C ALA A 63 2.25 -1.85 -3.69
N HIS A 64 3.43 -1.24 -3.62
CA HIS A 64 4.25 -1.21 -2.41
C HIS A 64 3.66 -0.19 -1.45
N SER A 65 3.11 -0.67 -0.35
CA SER A 65 2.40 0.13 0.65
C SER A 65 3.00 -0.01 2.04
N ILE A 66 2.63 0.90 2.93
CA ILE A 66 2.89 0.81 4.36
C ILE A 66 1.54 0.62 5.05
N LYS A 67 1.36 -0.51 5.74
CA LYS A 67 0.16 -0.76 6.53
C LYS A 67 -0.03 0.36 7.56
N GLY A 68 -1.24 0.94 7.64
CA GLY A 68 -1.54 2.01 8.60
C GLY A 68 -0.92 3.36 8.28
N LYS A 69 -0.49 3.60 7.02
CA LYS A 69 0.14 4.85 6.58
C LYS A 69 -0.64 6.09 7.02
N GLY A 70 0.07 7.05 7.61
CA GLY A 70 -0.49 8.32 8.10
C GLY A 70 -0.88 8.30 9.57
N VAL A 71 -0.87 7.15 10.24
CA VAL A 71 -1.16 7.04 11.69
C VAL A 71 0.06 6.49 12.41
N SER A 72 0.71 7.32 13.23
CA SER A 72 2.04 7.10 13.78
C SER A 72 2.22 5.76 14.50
N PHE A 73 1.22 5.32 15.27
CA PHE A 73 1.27 4.07 16.02
C PHE A 73 0.78 2.84 15.24
N MET A 74 0.24 3.03 14.03
CA MET A 74 -0.25 1.93 13.16
C MET A 74 0.73 1.58 12.06
N GLU A 75 1.59 2.51 11.63
CA GLU A 75 2.50 2.29 10.50
C GLU A 75 3.38 1.07 10.72
N GLY A 76 3.34 0.14 9.76
CA GLY A 76 4.15 -1.07 9.78
C GLY A 76 3.81 -2.09 10.87
N GLN A 77 2.65 -1.95 11.53
CA GLN A 77 2.26 -2.81 12.66
C GLN A 77 1.22 -3.86 12.24
N ALA A 78 1.63 -5.14 12.18
CA ALA A 78 0.74 -6.26 11.83
C ALA A 78 -0.46 -6.39 12.77
N GLY A 79 -0.31 -6.06 14.04
CA GLY A 79 -1.35 -6.16 15.07
C GLY A 79 -2.63 -5.35 14.79
N TRP A 80 -2.59 -4.40 13.85
CA TRP A 80 -3.75 -3.62 13.43
C TRP A 80 -4.60 -4.30 12.35
N HIS A 81 -4.31 -5.55 12.01
CA HIS A 81 -5.09 -6.28 11.00
C HIS A 81 -6.54 -6.52 11.43
N GLY A 82 -6.80 -6.77 12.70
CA GLY A 82 -8.14 -7.09 13.22
C GLY A 82 -8.51 -6.33 14.50
N LYS A 83 -7.89 -5.18 14.75
CA LYS A 83 -8.11 -4.34 15.94
C LYS A 83 -8.73 -3.01 15.54
N ALA A 84 -9.75 -2.55 16.28
CA ALA A 84 -10.24 -1.19 16.21
C ALA A 84 -9.51 -0.31 17.25
N PRO A 85 -9.25 0.97 16.96
CA PRO A 85 -8.69 1.90 17.95
C PRO A 85 -9.70 2.16 19.08
N ASN A 86 -9.21 2.35 20.30
CA ASN A 86 -9.98 2.90 21.40
C ASN A 86 -10.08 4.44 21.27
N ASP A 87 -10.78 5.11 22.19
CA ASP A 87 -11.03 6.55 22.10
C ASP A 87 -9.74 7.39 22.16
N GLU A 88 -8.75 6.98 22.94
CA GLU A 88 -7.44 7.66 23.03
C GLU A 88 -6.63 7.46 21.74
N GLU A 89 -6.56 6.23 21.26
CA GLU A 89 -5.91 5.87 19.99
C GLU A 89 -6.60 6.59 18.80
N TYR A 90 -7.93 6.68 18.81
CA TYR A 90 -8.68 7.42 17.80
C TYR A 90 -8.31 8.91 17.79
N ALA A 91 -8.23 9.54 18.97
CA ALA A 91 -7.87 10.95 19.06
C ALA A 91 -6.46 11.22 18.49
N ILE A 92 -5.48 10.34 18.78
CA ILE A 92 -4.12 10.44 18.22
C ILE A 92 -4.15 10.26 16.70
N ALA A 93 -4.87 9.25 16.20
CA ALA A 93 -4.97 8.98 14.77
C ALA A 93 -5.58 10.17 14.01
N MET A 94 -6.63 10.79 14.55
CA MET A 94 -7.25 11.97 13.95
C MET A 94 -6.31 13.17 13.95
N ALA A 95 -5.52 13.39 15.00
CA ALA A 95 -4.53 14.46 15.06
C ALA A 95 -3.40 14.26 14.03
N ASP A 96 -2.92 13.03 13.85
CA ASP A 96 -1.92 12.70 12.83
C ASP A 96 -2.44 13.00 11.42
N LEU A 97 -3.68 12.58 11.11
CA LEU A 97 -4.29 12.81 9.79
C LEU A 97 -4.61 14.29 9.54
N GLU A 98 -5.04 15.04 10.56
CA GLU A 98 -5.31 16.47 10.44
C GLU A 98 -4.02 17.24 10.10
N LYS A 99 -2.91 16.90 10.76
CA LYS A 99 -1.59 17.48 10.45
C LYS A 99 -1.20 17.25 8.99
N ILE A 100 -1.35 16.03 8.47
CA ILE A 100 -1.08 15.72 7.06
C ILE A 100 -1.98 16.53 6.14
N SER A 101 -3.28 16.64 6.46
CA SER A 101 -4.23 17.43 5.69
C SER A 101 -3.86 18.91 5.63
N GLU A 102 -3.35 19.48 6.72
CA GLU A 102 -2.88 20.86 6.76
C GLU A 102 -1.62 21.09 5.93
N GLU A 103 -0.69 20.11 5.95
CA GLU A 103 0.52 20.15 5.13
C GLU A 103 0.17 20.14 3.64
N LEU A 104 -0.70 19.25 3.20
CA LEU A 104 -1.16 19.16 1.81
C LEU A 104 -1.84 20.45 1.33
N LYS A 105 -2.68 21.09 2.17
CA LYS A 105 -3.32 22.36 1.81
C LYS A 105 -2.33 23.51 1.61
N LYS A 106 -1.16 23.46 2.27
CA LYS A 106 -0.11 24.47 2.09
C LYS A 106 0.67 24.26 0.79
N GLU A 107 0.80 23.01 0.34
CA GLU A 107 1.45 22.68 -0.93
C GLU A 107 0.60 23.06 -2.15
N GLU A 108 -0.73 23.07 -1.99
CA GLU A 108 -1.68 23.42 -3.06
C GLU A 108 -1.94 24.94 -3.16
N ALA A 109 -1.48 25.74 -2.20
CA ALA A 109 -1.72 27.20 -2.16
C ALA A 109 -0.62 28.01 -2.81
#